data_7d09574a2d7210b00da9313fe78b2add
#
_entry.id   7d09574a2d7210b00da9313fe78b2add
#
_cell.length_a   1.000
_cell.length_b   1.000
_cell.length_c   1.000
_cell.angle_alpha   90.00
_cell.angle_beta   90.00
_cell.angle_gamma   90.00
#
_symmetry.space_group_name_H-M   'P 1'
#
loop_
_entity.id
_entity.type
_entity.pdbx_description
1 polymer ?
#
loop_
_entity_poly.entity_id
_entity_poly.type
_entity_poly.pdbx_seq_one_letter_code
_entity_poly.pdbx_strand_id
1 'polypeptide(L)'
;MRTRLTFALALAALAAIAVVAVASASGSSTPLITTATSLHVIEHPVTDTVIDTGAKGDTSGDLLTFHNKLYNAANTKVIGRDQGSCIRISPSAGSWECMWTNFVAGGHITVEGPFFDTRDSVLTITGGTGNYRNARGQMLLHATAHAQFDFKFSLIP
;
A
#
# COMPACT_ATOMS: atom_id res chain seq x y z
N MET A 1 12.44 4.28 -99.56
CA MET A 1 11.36 4.06 -98.63
C MET A 1 11.89 3.21 -97.50
N ARG A 2 12.03 3.75 -96.27
CA ARG A 2 12.68 3.06 -95.13
C ARG A 2 11.60 2.72 -94.09
N THR A 3 11.38 1.39 -93.94
CA THR A 3 10.44 0.86 -92.96
C THR A 3 11.14 0.77 -91.61
N ARG A 4 10.61 1.46 -90.57
CA ARG A 4 11.12 1.39 -89.19
C ARG A 4 10.34 0.33 -88.43
N LEU A 5 11.06 -0.65 -87.95
CA LEU A 5 10.58 -1.69 -87.06
C LEU A 5 10.69 -1.21 -85.65
N THR A 6 9.60 -1.04 -84.94
CA THR A 6 9.56 -0.71 -83.51
C THR A 6 9.40 -1.98 -82.68
N PHE A 7 10.44 -2.29 -81.92
CA PHE A 7 10.40 -3.36 -80.92
C PHE A 7 9.73 -2.81 -79.61
N ALA A 8 8.62 -3.41 -79.24
CA ALA A 8 8.01 -3.16 -77.95
C ALA A 8 8.61 -4.15 -76.90
N LEU A 9 9.34 -3.61 -75.94
CA LEU A 9 9.76 -4.39 -74.76
C LEU A 9 8.62 -4.45 -73.77
N ALA A 10 8.11 -5.65 -73.51
CA ALA A 10 7.19 -5.92 -72.40
C ALA A 10 8.02 -6.15 -71.12
N LEU A 11 7.94 -5.20 -70.17
CA LEU A 11 8.45 -5.43 -68.82
C LEU A 11 7.41 -6.21 -68.00
N ALA A 12 7.69 -7.45 -67.65
CA ALA A 12 6.93 -8.20 -66.67
C ALA A 12 7.44 -7.85 -65.27
N ALA A 13 6.65 -7.10 -64.52
CA ALA A 13 6.92 -6.84 -63.10
C ALA A 13 6.41 -8.01 -62.25
N LEU A 14 7.29 -8.80 -61.68
CA LEU A 14 6.96 -9.76 -60.65
C LEU A 14 6.77 -9.02 -59.33
N ALA A 15 5.54 -8.92 -58.85
CA ALA A 15 5.23 -8.44 -57.51
C ALA A 15 5.41 -9.61 -56.53
N ALA A 16 6.49 -9.61 -55.76
CA ALA A 16 6.68 -10.55 -54.66
C ALA A 16 5.82 -10.09 -53.47
N ILE A 17 4.75 -10.81 -53.18
CA ILE A 17 3.93 -10.58 -51.98
C ILE A 17 4.65 -11.24 -50.81
N ALA A 18 5.29 -10.43 -49.94
CA ALA A 18 5.82 -10.92 -48.69
C ALA A 18 4.68 -11.09 -47.68
N VAL A 19 4.30 -12.34 -47.41
CA VAL A 19 3.35 -12.66 -46.33
C VAL A 19 4.11 -12.57 -45.01
N VAL A 20 3.90 -11.47 -44.26
CA VAL A 20 4.39 -11.36 -42.90
C VAL A 20 3.48 -12.14 -41.97
N ALA A 21 3.92 -13.33 -41.54
CA ALA A 21 3.25 -14.11 -40.53
C ALA A 21 3.42 -13.41 -39.18
N VAL A 22 2.39 -12.71 -38.70
CA VAL A 22 2.34 -12.19 -37.34
C VAL A 22 2.09 -13.38 -36.42
N ALA A 23 3.15 -13.85 -35.75
CA ALA A 23 3.03 -14.82 -34.69
C ALA A 23 2.37 -14.16 -33.50
N SER A 24 1.08 -14.42 -33.29
CA SER A 24 0.38 -14.04 -32.06
C SER A 24 0.95 -14.89 -30.93
N ALA A 25 1.86 -14.32 -30.15
CA ALA A 25 2.29 -14.92 -28.88
C ALA A 25 1.11 -14.86 -27.93
N SER A 26 0.34 -15.94 -27.82
CA SER A 26 -0.64 -16.14 -26.76
C SER A 26 0.14 -16.32 -25.45
N GLY A 27 0.48 -15.20 -24.80
CA GLY A 27 1.00 -15.21 -23.44
C GLY A 27 -0.08 -15.74 -22.53
N SER A 28 0.02 -17.01 -22.11
CA SER A 28 -0.74 -17.52 -20.99
C SER A 28 -0.29 -16.74 -19.75
N SER A 29 -1.00 -15.69 -19.39
CA SER A 29 -0.89 -15.07 -18.08
C SER A 29 -1.45 -16.07 -17.07
N THR A 30 -0.56 -16.90 -16.50
CA THR A 30 -0.90 -17.64 -15.28
C THR A 30 -1.32 -16.57 -14.25
N PRO A 31 -2.53 -16.61 -13.70
CA PRO A 31 -2.89 -15.68 -12.63
C PRO A 31 -1.91 -15.95 -11.50
N LEU A 32 -1.09 -14.95 -11.14
CA LEU A 32 -0.31 -14.99 -9.93
C LEU A 32 -1.33 -15.07 -8.79
N ILE A 33 -1.47 -16.25 -8.19
CA ILE A 33 -2.21 -16.40 -6.95
C ILE A 33 -1.41 -15.61 -5.92
N THR A 34 -1.84 -14.40 -5.72
CA THR A 34 -1.23 -13.48 -4.78
C THR A 34 -1.61 -13.96 -3.39
N THR A 35 -0.71 -14.68 -2.74
CA THR A 35 -0.92 -15.11 -1.37
C THR A 35 -0.89 -13.86 -0.49
N ALA A 36 -2.00 -13.53 0.15
CA ALA A 36 -2.03 -12.45 1.12
C ALA A 36 -1.01 -12.75 2.22
N THR A 37 -0.09 -11.84 2.44
CA THR A 37 0.88 -11.94 3.52
C THR A 37 0.28 -11.26 4.75
N SER A 38 0.27 -11.93 5.90
CA SER A 38 -0.16 -11.35 7.17
C SER A 38 1.03 -10.99 8.05
N LEU A 39 0.93 -9.87 8.75
CA LEU A 39 1.85 -9.48 9.82
C LEU A 39 1.01 -9.14 11.05
N HIS A 40 1.42 -9.66 12.22
CA HIS A 40 0.77 -9.40 13.49
C HIS A 40 1.79 -8.85 14.48
N VAL A 41 1.54 -7.67 15.02
CA VAL A 41 2.39 -7.00 16.01
C VAL A 41 1.54 -6.39 17.13
N ILE A 42 2.14 -6.23 18.30
CA ILE A 42 1.53 -5.56 19.46
C ILE A 42 2.29 -4.26 19.70
N GLU A 43 1.60 -3.14 19.68
CA GLU A 43 2.14 -1.84 20.05
C GLU A 43 2.03 -1.61 21.56
N HIS A 44 3.09 -1.04 22.14
CA HIS A 44 3.10 -0.54 23.51
C HIS A 44 3.15 0.98 23.50
N PRO A 45 2.04 1.69 23.72
CA PRO A 45 1.96 3.14 23.63
C PRO A 45 2.59 3.78 24.89
N VAL A 46 3.83 4.20 24.76
CA VAL A 46 4.60 4.81 25.87
C VAL A 46 4.96 6.27 25.63
N THR A 47 4.79 6.77 24.40
CA THR A 47 5.16 8.14 24.02
C THR A 47 3.99 8.95 23.50
N ASP A 48 2.78 8.43 23.57
CA ASP A 48 1.58 9.07 23.07
C ASP A 48 1.37 10.43 23.77
N THR A 49 1.32 11.48 22.96
CA THR A 49 1.18 12.86 23.45
C THR A 49 0.12 13.59 22.64
N VAL A 50 -0.91 14.06 23.33
CA VAL A 50 -1.91 14.95 22.74
C VAL A 50 -1.47 16.40 22.93
N ILE A 51 -1.44 17.14 21.84
CA ILE A 51 -1.22 18.58 21.79
C ILE A 51 -2.58 19.23 21.63
N ASP A 52 -3.02 19.93 22.66
CA ASP A 52 -4.27 20.71 22.67
C ASP A 52 -4.09 21.93 21.75
N THR A 53 -4.84 21.97 20.65
CA THR A 53 -4.81 23.04 19.67
C THR A 53 -6.16 23.76 19.64
N GLY A 54 -6.19 25.05 19.85
CA GLY A 54 -7.42 25.83 19.82
C GLY A 54 -8.08 26.00 21.17
N ALA A 55 -9.33 25.58 21.37
CA ALA A 55 -10.03 25.70 22.65
C ALA A 55 -9.52 24.60 23.61
N LYS A 56 -9.38 24.96 24.89
CA LYS A 56 -8.86 24.04 25.91
C LYS A 56 -9.73 22.79 26.05
N GLY A 57 -9.09 21.60 26.08
CA GLY A 57 -9.72 20.29 26.26
C GLY A 57 -9.77 19.51 24.97
N ASP A 58 -10.52 18.40 24.95
CA ASP A 58 -10.64 17.54 23.76
C ASP A 58 -11.48 18.22 22.69
N THR A 59 -10.81 18.75 21.64
CA THR A 59 -11.45 19.51 20.55
C THR A 59 -11.02 19.02 19.18
N SER A 60 -11.84 19.29 18.17
CA SER A 60 -11.47 19.02 16.78
C SER A 60 -10.23 19.83 16.39
N GLY A 61 -9.26 19.17 15.80
CA GLY A 61 -7.97 19.75 15.41
C GLY A 61 -6.83 19.44 16.38
N ASP A 62 -7.10 18.87 17.55
CA ASP A 62 -6.04 18.41 18.45
C ASP A 62 -5.16 17.37 17.79
N LEU A 63 -3.88 17.38 18.14
CA LEU A 63 -2.87 16.59 17.50
C LEU A 63 -2.34 15.51 18.46
N LEU A 64 -2.48 14.24 18.10
CA LEU A 64 -1.80 13.13 18.76
C LEU A 64 -0.52 12.83 18.00
N THR A 65 0.60 12.72 18.71
CA THR A 65 1.88 12.26 18.15
C THR A 65 2.41 11.11 18.99
N PHE A 66 3.09 10.16 18.34
CA PHE A 66 3.62 8.99 19.00
C PHE A 66 4.86 8.40 18.30
N HIS A 67 5.63 7.64 19.10
CA HIS A 67 6.78 6.85 18.67
C HIS A 67 6.92 5.67 19.63
N ASN A 68 6.40 4.52 19.25
CA ASN A 68 6.21 3.40 20.16
C ASN A 68 6.99 2.14 19.73
N LYS A 69 7.12 1.17 20.62
CA LYS A 69 7.73 -0.13 20.32
C LYS A 69 6.68 -1.10 19.82
N LEU A 70 7.05 -1.86 18.78
CA LEU A 70 6.27 -2.97 18.27
C LEU A 70 6.86 -4.29 18.76
N TYR A 71 6.04 -5.13 19.33
CA TYR A 71 6.35 -6.47 19.80
C TYR A 71 5.82 -7.52 18.81
N ASN A 72 6.37 -8.73 18.88
CA ASN A 72 5.86 -9.87 18.14
C ASN A 72 4.43 -10.24 18.61
N ALA A 73 3.71 -11.07 17.84
CA ALA A 73 2.35 -11.50 18.16
C ALA A 73 2.21 -12.19 19.53
N ALA A 74 3.28 -12.81 20.04
CA ALA A 74 3.31 -13.42 21.39
C ALA A 74 3.58 -12.37 22.49
N ASN A 75 3.79 -11.10 22.15
CA ASN A 75 4.09 -10.00 23.06
C ASN A 75 5.32 -10.22 23.95
N THR A 76 6.35 -10.91 23.43
CA THR A 76 7.54 -11.33 24.21
C THR A 76 8.83 -10.66 23.75
N LYS A 77 8.86 -10.10 22.53
CA LYS A 77 10.10 -9.56 21.93
C LYS A 77 9.78 -8.32 21.10
N VAL A 78 10.57 -7.26 21.31
CA VAL A 78 10.54 -6.09 20.42
C VAL A 78 11.07 -6.50 19.06
N ILE A 79 10.30 -6.25 18.02
CA ILE A 79 10.62 -6.57 16.62
C ILE A 79 10.61 -5.34 15.72
N GLY A 80 10.21 -4.19 16.25
CA GLY A 80 10.13 -2.96 15.50
C GLY A 80 9.72 -1.77 16.35
N ARG A 81 9.34 -0.73 15.67
CA ARG A 81 8.75 0.49 16.23
C ARG A 81 7.81 1.12 15.22
N ASP A 82 6.98 2.02 15.68
CA ASP A 82 6.24 2.91 14.81
C ASP A 82 6.47 4.38 15.16
N GLN A 83 5.94 5.23 14.36
CA GLN A 83 5.84 6.67 14.62
C GLN A 83 4.79 7.29 13.70
N GLY A 84 4.06 8.25 14.23
CA GLY A 84 3.04 8.92 13.45
C GLY A 84 2.31 10.02 14.19
N SER A 85 1.21 10.41 13.58
CA SER A 85 0.31 11.42 14.13
C SER A 85 -1.12 11.18 13.74
N CYS A 86 -2.02 11.73 14.54
CA CYS A 86 -3.46 11.79 14.28
C CYS A 86 -3.98 13.20 14.52
N ILE A 87 -5.03 13.55 13.81
CA ILE A 87 -5.80 14.78 14.05
C ILE A 87 -7.16 14.37 14.61
N ARG A 88 -7.58 15.00 15.72
CA ARG A 88 -8.91 14.80 16.27
C ARG A 88 -9.97 15.34 15.31
N ILE A 89 -10.83 14.47 14.83
CA ILE A 89 -11.92 14.87 13.90
C ILE A 89 -13.18 15.20 14.68
N SER A 90 -13.59 14.30 15.58
CA SER A 90 -14.81 14.51 16.37
C SER A 90 -14.65 13.93 17.77
N PRO A 91 -14.58 14.77 18.82
CA PRO A 91 -14.56 14.31 20.20
C PRO A 91 -15.78 13.47 20.57
N SER A 92 -16.97 13.90 20.18
CA SER A 92 -18.23 13.22 20.49
C SER A 92 -18.35 11.83 19.83
N ALA A 93 -17.70 11.62 18.68
CA ALA A 93 -17.64 10.34 18.01
C ALA A 93 -16.40 9.52 18.39
N GLY A 94 -15.50 10.08 19.22
CA GLY A 94 -14.23 9.46 19.58
C GLY A 94 -13.37 9.17 18.37
N SER A 95 -13.36 10.04 17.33
CA SER A 95 -12.69 9.75 16.06
C SER A 95 -11.51 10.67 15.79
N TRP A 96 -10.46 10.04 15.26
CA TRP A 96 -9.24 10.66 14.76
C TRP A 96 -9.00 10.26 13.31
N GLU A 97 -8.28 11.09 12.58
CA GLU A 97 -7.68 10.71 11.29
C GLU A 97 -6.18 10.58 11.48
N CYS A 98 -5.63 9.42 11.15
CA CYS A 98 -4.26 9.04 11.50
C CYS A 98 -3.44 8.66 10.29
N MET A 99 -2.13 8.90 10.37
CA MET A 99 -1.12 8.36 9.48
C MET A 99 0.12 7.99 10.26
N TRP A 100 0.64 6.76 10.06
CA TRP A 100 1.90 6.36 10.69
C TRP A 100 2.68 5.32 9.89
N THR A 101 3.95 5.18 10.26
CA THR A 101 4.89 4.25 9.66
C THR A 101 5.31 3.20 10.68
N ASN A 102 5.14 1.93 10.34
CA ASN A 102 5.59 0.77 11.11
C ASN A 102 6.92 0.29 10.56
N PHE A 103 8.00 0.39 11.34
CA PHE A 103 9.34 -0.08 10.99
C PHE A 103 9.52 -1.49 11.51
N VAL A 104 9.63 -2.44 10.62
CA VAL A 104 9.78 -3.88 10.92
C VAL A 104 10.91 -4.50 10.11
N ALA A 105 11.26 -5.74 10.37
CA ALA A 105 12.33 -6.41 9.63
C ALA A 105 12.04 -6.41 8.11
N GLY A 106 13.01 -6.00 7.33
CA GLY A 106 12.91 -5.96 5.88
C GLY A 106 12.37 -4.66 5.27
N GLY A 107 11.96 -3.68 6.09
CA GLY A 107 11.48 -2.38 5.60
C GLY A 107 10.49 -1.70 6.52
N HIS A 108 9.58 -0.91 5.94
CA HIS A 108 8.48 -0.33 6.70
C HIS A 108 7.17 -0.36 5.90
N ILE A 109 6.06 -0.26 6.65
CA ILE A 109 4.70 -0.21 6.13
C ILE A 109 4.05 1.07 6.63
N THR A 110 3.45 1.85 5.74
CA THR A 110 2.68 3.06 6.07
C THR A 110 1.19 2.73 6.03
N VAL A 111 0.46 3.22 7.03
CA VAL A 111 -0.99 3.11 7.14
C VAL A 111 -1.62 4.47 7.33
N GLU A 112 -2.87 4.62 6.87
CA GLU A 112 -3.65 5.83 6.95
C GLU A 112 -5.12 5.50 7.11
N GLY A 113 -5.85 6.30 7.89
CA GLY A 113 -7.29 6.18 8.06
C GLY A 113 -7.77 6.46 9.49
N PRO A 114 -9.05 6.18 9.75
CA PRO A 114 -9.68 6.50 11.02
C PRO A 114 -9.15 5.64 12.16
N PHE A 115 -8.91 6.26 13.30
CA PHE A 115 -8.76 5.62 14.61
C PHE A 115 -9.93 6.03 15.50
N PHE A 116 -10.45 5.08 16.28
CA PHE A 116 -11.58 5.28 17.19
C PHE A 116 -11.20 4.93 18.64
N ASP A 117 -11.56 5.78 19.57
CA ASP A 117 -11.23 5.62 21.00
C ASP A 117 -11.85 4.36 21.64
N THR A 118 -13.02 3.93 21.16
CA THR A 118 -13.86 2.94 21.88
C THR A 118 -14.24 1.70 21.06
N ARG A 119 -13.68 1.55 19.86
CA ARG A 119 -13.95 0.41 18.98
C ARG A 119 -12.77 0.12 18.08
N ASP A 120 -12.77 -1.03 17.44
CA ASP A 120 -11.79 -1.40 16.42
C ASP A 120 -11.77 -0.40 15.28
N SER A 121 -10.58 -0.24 14.72
CA SER A 121 -10.31 0.64 13.59
C SER A 121 -9.71 -0.16 12.45
N VAL A 122 -10.11 0.16 11.22
CA VAL A 122 -9.51 -0.42 10.01
C VAL A 122 -8.86 0.70 9.23
N LEU A 123 -7.55 0.59 9.04
CA LEU A 123 -6.75 1.56 8.29
C LEU A 123 -6.29 0.94 6.98
N THR A 124 -6.13 1.79 5.97
CA THR A 124 -5.60 1.40 4.67
C THR A 124 -4.07 1.31 4.74
N ILE A 125 -3.49 0.26 4.16
CA ILE A 125 -2.05 0.20 3.91
C ILE A 125 -1.81 1.01 2.63
N THR A 126 -1.14 2.16 2.77
CA THR A 126 -0.92 3.12 1.68
C THR A 126 0.42 2.92 0.97
N GLY A 127 1.29 2.10 1.53
CA GLY A 127 2.57 1.78 0.92
C GLY A 127 3.58 1.18 1.88
N GLY A 128 4.81 1.09 1.40
CA GLY A 128 5.94 0.60 2.20
C GLY A 128 7.25 0.68 1.45
N THR A 129 8.32 0.20 2.08
CA THR A 129 9.66 0.14 1.49
C THR A 129 10.31 -1.23 1.70
N GLY A 130 11.45 -1.46 1.08
CA GLY A 130 12.16 -2.73 1.16
C GLY A 130 11.30 -3.89 0.67
N ASN A 131 11.11 -4.90 1.49
CA ASN A 131 10.26 -6.06 1.18
C ASN A 131 8.77 -5.69 1.07
N TYR A 132 8.37 -4.52 1.58
CA TYR A 132 6.99 -4.01 1.58
C TYR A 132 6.74 -2.95 0.50
N ARG A 133 7.68 -2.72 -0.41
CA ARG A 133 7.44 -1.81 -1.55
C ARG A 133 6.21 -2.28 -2.32
N ASN A 134 5.34 -1.36 -2.69
CA ASN A 134 4.05 -1.61 -3.32
C ASN A 134 3.01 -2.32 -2.41
N ALA A 135 3.29 -2.46 -1.10
CA ALA A 135 2.33 -3.02 -0.17
C ALA A 135 1.03 -2.21 -0.19
N ARG A 136 -0.08 -2.92 -0.17
CA ARG A 136 -1.44 -2.40 -0.06
C ARG A 136 -2.30 -3.42 0.67
N GLY A 137 -3.48 -3.02 1.09
CA GLY A 137 -4.38 -3.86 1.88
C GLY A 137 -4.92 -3.08 3.07
N GLN A 138 -5.10 -3.75 4.18
CA GLN A 138 -5.64 -3.11 5.38
C GLN A 138 -4.93 -3.58 6.64
N MET A 139 -5.02 -2.77 7.68
CA MET A 139 -4.61 -3.09 9.03
C MET A 139 -5.81 -2.96 9.96
N LEU A 140 -6.13 -4.02 10.70
CA LEU A 140 -7.06 -3.97 11.82
C LEU A 140 -6.28 -3.55 13.06
N LEU A 141 -6.76 -2.53 13.77
CA LEU A 141 -6.29 -2.08 15.06
C LEU A 141 -7.36 -2.41 16.11
N HIS A 142 -6.97 -3.15 17.14
CA HIS A 142 -7.81 -3.49 18.29
C HIS A 142 -7.13 -3.06 19.59
N ALA A 143 -7.82 -2.27 20.41
CA ALA A 143 -7.34 -1.88 21.73
C ALA A 143 -7.50 -3.06 22.71
N THR A 144 -6.42 -3.50 23.34
CA THR A 144 -6.44 -4.59 24.31
C THR A 144 -6.76 -4.08 25.72
N ALA A 145 -7.13 -5.01 26.62
CA ALA A 145 -7.41 -4.68 28.02
C ALA A 145 -6.21 -4.12 28.80
N HIS A 146 -4.99 -4.21 28.25
CA HIS A 146 -3.75 -3.76 28.90
C HIS A 146 -3.25 -2.42 28.37
N ALA A 147 -4.12 -1.62 27.76
CA ALA A 147 -3.77 -0.36 27.10
C ALA A 147 -2.65 -0.54 26.07
N GLN A 148 -2.68 -1.62 25.32
CA GLN A 148 -1.83 -1.93 24.19
C GLN A 148 -2.70 -2.04 22.94
N PHE A 149 -2.10 -1.96 21.77
CA PHE A 149 -2.83 -2.11 20.52
C PHE A 149 -2.35 -3.31 19.73
N ASP A 150 -3.29 -4.12 19.31
CA ASP A 150 -3.08 -5.29 18.46
C ASP A 150 -3.25 -4.86 16.99
N PHE A 151 -2.18 -4.91 16.20
CA PHE A 151 -2.18 -4.56 14.78
C PHE A 151 -2.09 -5.81 13.93
N LYS A 152 -3.12 -6.09 13.15
CA LYS A 152 -3.18 -7.21 12.19
C LYS A 152 -3.21 -6.69 10.76
N PHE A 153 -2.10 -6.83 10.08
CA PHE A 153 -1.95 -6.44 8.68
C PHE A 153 -2.38 -7.57 7.76
N SER A 154 -3.22 -7.24 6.78
CA SER A 154 -3.59 -8.09 5.64
C SER A 154 -3.03 -7.43 4.39
N LEU A 155 -1.89 -7.93 3.93
CA LEU A 155 -1.15 -7.40 2.79
C LEU A 155 -1.59 -8.09 1.50
N ILE A 156 -1.83 -7.30 0.47
CA ILE A 156 -2.00 -7.77 -0.90
C ILE A 156 -0.69 -7.45 -1.63
N PRO A 157 0.05 -8.44 -2.09
CA PRO A 157 1.33 -8.26 -2.79
C PRO A 157 1.18 -7.56 -4.14
#